data_8ec252b1766970ab66d982229f48046c
#
_entry.id   8ec252b1766970ab66d982229f48046c
#
_cell.length_a   1.000
_cell.length_b   1.000
_cell.length_c   1.000
_cell.angle_alpha   90.00
_cell.angle_beta   90.00
_cell.angle_gamma   90.00
#
_symmetry.space_group_name_H-M   'P 1'
#
loop_
_entity.id
_entity.type
_entity.pdbx_description
1 polymer ?
#
loop_
_entity_poly.entity_id
_entity_poly.type
_entity_poly.pdbx_seq_one_letter_code
_entity_poly.pdbx_strand_id
1 'polypeptide(L)'
;LTFAACQLANEQGKSDIENGLEQIGLQNVAEEIPGVEVYMVYATPYNFMGRVLYDGLDEAYLVPEAMEKLRKANELLRKKRMDLHLVVYDAARPRSIQQQMWKVVENTDLQDFVANPNKSGGGAHNYGIAVDVTLVDCTGHPIPMGSEYDYFGDRSRVDLETQLIETGEINQRELKNRQLLREIMTE
;
A
#
# COMPACT_ATOMS: atom_id res chain seq x y z
N LEU A 1 -1.18 8.20 17.98
CA LEU A 1 -2.49 7.58 17.94
C LEU A 1 -2.28 6.07 17.86
N THR A 2 -2.57 5.35 18.95
CA THR A 2 -2.41 3.89 19.04
C THR A 2 -3.47 3.18 18.22
N PHE A 3 -3.07 2.21 17.42
CA PHE A 3 -3.91 1.35 16.55
C PHE A 3 -5.05 0.61 17.28
N ALA A 4 -5.08 0.61 18.59
CA ALA A 4 -6.14 0.01 19.40
C ALA A 4 -7.54 0.66 19.23
N ALA A 5 -7.64 1.80 18.54
CA ALA A 5 -8.89 2.50 18.29
C ALA A 5 -9.62 2.07 17.01
N CYS A 6 -8.97 1.27 16.14
CA CYS A 6 -9.53 0.89 14.83
C CYS A 6 -10.35 -0.41 14.85
N GLN A 7 -10.33 -1.17 15.93
CA GLN A 7 -11.07 -2.44 16.02
C GLN A 7 -12.53 -2.33 16.49
N LEU A 8 -13.06 -1.11 16.66
CA LEU A 8 -14.46 -0.88 17.06
C LEU A 8 -15.38 -0.42 15.91
N ALA A 9 -14.95 -0.52 14.68
CA ALA A 9 -15.77 -0.14 13.54
C ALA A 9 -15.84 -1.30 12.53
N ASN A 10 -16.85 -2.10 12.57
CA ASN A 10 -17.71 -2.37 11.42
C ASN A 10 -18.81 -3.40 11.74
N GLU A 11 -19.86 -2.96 12.44
CA GLU A 11 -21.19 -3.58 12.31
C GLU A 11 -21.98 -2.97 11.13
N GLN A 12 -21.37 -2.07 10.35
CA GLN A 12 -21.94 -1.59 9.10
C GLN A 12 -21.57 -2.58 8.01
N GLY A 13 -22.55 -3.16 7.32
CA GLY A 13 -22.33 -4.05 6.18
C GLY A 13 -21.45 -3.40 5.10
N LYS A 14 -20.80 -4.23 4.26
CA LYS A 14 -19.96 -3.78 3.15
C LYS A 14 -20.69 -2.74 2.29
N SER A 15 -19.94 -1.74 1.84
CA SER A 15 -20.46 -0.70 0.95
C SER A 15 -20.82 -1.25 -0.44
N ASP A 16 -21.54 -0.46 -1.23
CA ASP A 16 -21.89 -0.84 -2.61
C ASP A 16 -20.63 -1.04 -3.48
N ILE A 17 -19.57 -0.25 -3.25
CA ILE A 17 -18.32 -0.39 -3.99
C ILE A 17 -17.60 -1.70 -3.60
N GLU A 18 -17.54 -2.02 -2.34
CA GLU A 18 -16.92 -3.26 -1.84
C GLU A 18 -17.68 -4.49 -2.31
N ASN A 19 -19.02 -4.46 -2.22
CA ASN A 19 -19.87 -5.52 -2.78
C ASN A 19 -19.66 -5.67 -4.29
N GLY A 20 -19.48 -4.56 -5.02
CA GLY A 20 -19.17 -4.57 -6.46
C GLY A 20 -17.83 -5.21 -6.78
N LEU A 21 -16.79 -4.95 -5.97
CA LEU A 21 -15.47 -5.57 -6.13
C LEU A 21 -15.54 -7.09 -5.91
N GLU A 22 -16.28 -7.56 -4.91
CA GLU A 22 -16.49 -8.99 -4.69
C GLU A 22 -17.29 -9.67 -5.80
N GLN A 23 -18.33 -9.01 -6.31
CA GLN A 23 -19.13 -9.53 -7.44
C GLN A 23 -18.30 -9.76 -8.72
N ILE A 24 -17.26 -8.96 -8.94
CA ILE A 24 -16.33 -9.14 -10.07
C ILE A 24 -15.14 -10.06 -9.73
N GLY A 25 -15.15 -10.71 -8.55
CA GLY A 25 -14.21 -11.76 -8.17
C GLY A 25 -12.97 -11.30 -7.41
N LEU A 26 -12.92 -10.06 -6.93
CA LEU A 26 -11.86 -9.65 -6.03
C LEU A 26 -12.14 -10.15 -4.62
N GLN A 27 -11.07 -10.40 -3.86
CA GLN A 27 -11.12 -10.95 -2.51
C GLN A 27 -10.64 -9.91 -1.49
N ASN A 28 -11.25 -9.88 -0.30
CA ASN A 28 -10.85 -9.00 0.80
C ASN A 28 -9.57 -9.52 1.48
N VAL A 29 -8.55 -8.68 1.58
CA VAL A 29 -7.24 -9.04 2.14
C VAL A 29 -7.33 -9.40 3.62
N ALA A 30 -8.08 -8.64 4.41
CA ALA A 30 -8.21 -8.88 5.85
C ALA A 30 -8.94 -10.21 6.16
N GLU A 31 -9.90 -10.59 5.32
CA GLU A 31 -10.63 -11.86 5.44
C GLU A 31 -9.76 -13.05 5.01
N GLU A 32 -8.96 -12.89 3.96
CA GLU A 32 -8.22 -13.97 3.32
C GLU A 32 -6.83 -14.23 3.94
N ILE A 33 -6.18 -13.22 4.52
CA ILE A 33 -4.81 -13.36 5.04
C ILE A 33 -4.75 -12.93 6.51
N PRO A 34 -5.00 -13.85 7.45
CA PRO A 34 -4.88 -13.54 8.88
C PRO A 34 -3.50 -12.98 9.24
N GLY A 35 -3.48 -11.85 9.94
CA GLY A 35 -2.26 -11.18 10.40
C GLY A 35 -1.65 -10.20 9.40
N VAL A 36 -2.31 -9.94 8.27
CA VAL A 36 -2.09 -8.73 7.45
C VAL A 36 -3.10 -7.68 7.92
N GLU A 37 -2.61 -6.49 8.23
CA GLU A 37 -3.44 -5.35 8.60
C GLU A 37 -3.77 -4.51 7.37
N VAL A 38 -4.95 -3.88 7.37
CA VAL A 38 -5.38 -2.97 6.30
C VAL A 38 -5.58 -1.58 6.88
N TYR A 39 -4.97 -0.58 6.28
CA TYR A 39 -5.16 0.83 6.59
C TYR A 39 -5.22 1.62 5.29
N MET A 40 -6.41 1.74 4.71
CA MET A 40 -6.59 2.39 3.41
C MET A 40 -6.30 3.89 3.51
N VAL A 41 -5.09 4.29 3.12
CA VAL A 41 -4.59 5.68 3.27
C VAL A 41 -5.48 6.66 2.51
N TYR A 42 -5.99 6.27 1.34
CA TYR A 42 -6.87 7.12 0.54
C TYR A 42 -8.32 7.20 1.05
N ALA A 43 -8.69 6.40 2.03
CA ALA A 43 -9.92 6.58 2.82
C ALA A 43 -9.75 7.63 3.94
N THR A 44 -8.56 8.19 4.08
CA THR A 44 -8.23 9.24 5.06
C THR A 44 -7.70 10.50 4.36
N PRO A 45 -7.61 11.66 5.02
CA PRO A 45 -6.96 12.84 4.46
C PRO A 45 -5.42 12.78 4.52
N TYR A 46 -4.82 11.74 5.12
CA TYR A 46 -3.37 11.58 5.31
C TYR A 46 -2.69 10.96 4.09
N ASN A 47 -2.91 11.53 2.91
CA ASN A 47 -2.33 11.14 1.63
C ASN A 47 -1.87 12.40 0.86
N PHE A 48 -1.16 12.23 -0.27
CA PHE A 48 -0.62 13.36 -1.02
C PHE A 48 -1.68 14.33 -1.60
N MET A 49 -2.93 13.88 -1.70
CA MET A 49 -4.06 14.72 -2.13
C MET A 49 -4.63 15.58 -1.01
N GLY A 50 -4.28 15.31 0.28
CA GLY A 50 -4.76 16.02 1.46
C GLY A 50 -6.25 15.91 1.73
N ARG A 51 -6.93 14.89 1.15
CA ARG A 51 -8.37 14.67 1.29
C ARG A 51 -8.74 13.20 1.15
N VAL A 52 -9.90 12.83 1.66
CA VAL A 52 -10.50 11.51 1.42
C VAL A 52 -10.82 11.36 -0.08
N LEU A 53 -10.35 10.26 -0.67
CA LEU A 53 -10.62 9.88 -2.05
C LEU A 53 -11.51 8.64 -2.14
N TYR A 54 -11.40 7.72 -1.18
CA TYR A 54 -12.21 6.52 -1.11
C TYR A 54 -13.43 6.79 -0.22
N ASP A 55 -14.59 6.88 -0.84
CA ASP A 55 -15.87 6.98 -0.15
C ASP A 55 -16.50 5.58 -0.15
N GLY A 56 -16.49 4.95 1.03
CA GLY A 56 -16.99 3.59 1.21
C GLY A 56 -16.08 2.49 0.63
N LEU A 57 -14.78 2.72 0.49
CA LEU A 57 -13.77 1.68 0.21
C LEU A 57 -12.74 1.73 1.34
N ASP A 58 -13.05 1.06 2.44
CA ASP A 58 -12.25 1.06 3.65
C ASP A 58 -11.38 -0.22 3.78
N GLU A 59 -11.64 -1.20 2.91
CA GLU A 59 -10.97 -2.49 2.87
C GLU A 59 -10.14 -2.68 1.60
N ALA A 60 -9.09 -3.50 1.67
CA ALA A 60 -8.21 -3.81 0.56
C ALA A 60 -8.70 -5.04 -0.21
N TYR A 61 -8.82 -4.92 -1.52
CA TYR A 61 -9.28 -5.98 -2.42
C TYR A 61 -8.24 -6.32 -3.48
N LEU A 62 -8.07 -7.61 -3.76
CA LEU A 62 -7.14 -8.13 -4.77
C LEU A 62 -7.78 -9.23 -5.61
N VAL A 63 -7.29 -9.42 -6.83
CA VAL A 63 -7.58 -10.63 -7.60
C VAL A 63 -6.95 -11.86 -6.93
N PRO A 64 -7.51 -13.08 -7.12
CA PRO A 64 -7.02 -14.29 -6.45
C PRO A 64 -5.52 -14.55 -6.62
N GLU A 65 -4.95 -14.29 -7.79
CA GLU A 65 -3.53 -14.50 -8.06
C GLU A 65 -2.63 -13.54 -7.28
N ALA A 66 -3.04 -12.28 -7.13
CA ALA A 66 -2.31 -11.30 -6.33
C ALA A 66 -2.47 -11.58 -4.83
N MET A 67 -3.66 -12.02 -4.42
CA MET A 67 -3.94 -12.46 -3.05
C MET A 67 -3.01 -13.60 -2.62
N GLU A 68 -2.85 -14.62 -3.46
CA GLU A 68 -1.97 -15.75 -3.17
C GLU A 68 -0.50 -15.33 -3.05
N LYS A 69 -0.04 -14.38 -3.88
CA LYS A 69 1.31 -13.81 -3.76
C LYS A 69 1.50 -13.04 -2.46
N LEU A 70 0.53 -12.22 -2.07
CA LEU A 70 0.58 -11.49 -0.80
C LEU A 70 0.56 -12.44 0.41
N ARG A 71 -0.20 -13.54 0.35
CA ARG A 71 -0.21 -14.60 1.36
C ARG A 71 1.20 -15.20 1.54
N LYS A 72 1.86 -15.55 0.44
CA LYS A 72 3.24 -16.08 0.47
C LYS A 72 4.23 -15.08 1.05
N ALA A 73 4.13 -13.81 0.67
CA ALA A 73 4.95 -12.74 1.24
C ALA A 73 4.77 -12.63 2.77
N ASN A 74 3.53 -12.69 3.25
CA ASN A 74 3.23 -12.68 4.69
C ASN A 74 3.80 -13.92 5.39
N GLU A 75 3.65 -15.11 4.82
CA GLU A 75 4.24 -16.34 5.37
C GLU A 75 5.78 -16.27 5.44
N LEU A 76 6.41 -15.72 4.41
CA LEU A 76 7.86 -15.54 4.37
C LEU A 76 8.31 -14.52 5.42
N LEU A 77 7.61 -13.40 5.56
CA LEU A 77 7.86 -12.42 6.63
C LEU A 77 7.80 -13.09 8.01
N ARG A 78 6.75 -13.85 8.29
CA ARG A 78 6.57 -14.56 9.57
C ARG A 78 7.69 -15.54 9.87
N LYS A 79 8.25 -16.20 8.85
CA LYS A 79 9.42 -17.09 9.00
C LYS A 79 10.72 -16.32 9.30
N LYS A 80 10.90 -15.14 8.73
CA LYS A 80 12.11 -14.33 8.88
C LYS A 80 12.07 -13.40 10.11
N ARG A 81 10.92 -12.78 10.38
CA ARG A 81 10.70 -11.73 11.37
C ARG A 81 9.31 -11.82 11.99
N MET A 82 9.17 -12.67 13.03
CA MET A 82 7.91 -12.86 13.75
C MET A 82 7.43 -11.61 14.51
N ASP A 83 8.33 -10.66 14.73
CA ASP A 83 8.11 -9.38 15.41
C ASP A 83 7.58 -8.28 14.48
N LEU A 84 7.44 -8.57 13.18
CA LEU A 84 6.93 -7.63 12.18
C LEU A 84 5.65 -8.14 11.53
N HIS A 85 4.81 -7.19 11.06
CA HIS A 85 3.57 -7.45 10.35
C HIS A 85 3.52 -6.64 9.06
N LEU A 86 2.82 -7.14 8.03
CA LEU A 86 2.47 -6.38 6.84
C LEU A 86 1.23 -5.52 7.11
N VAL A 87 1.29 -4.27 6.64
CA VAL A 87 0.13 -3.38 6.55
C VAL A 87 -0.07 -2.99 5.10
N VAL A 88 -1.28 -3.15 4.58
CA VAL A 88 -1.69 -2.73 3.25
C VAL A 88 -2.25 -1.31 3.33
N TYR A 89 -1.70 -0.39 2.55
CA TYR A 89 -2.10 1.02 2.46
C TYR A 89 -3.00 1.30 1.26
N ASP A 90 -2.88 0.50 0.19
CA ASP A 90 -3.73 0.56 -0.99
C ASP A 90 -3.68 -0.76 -1.76
N ALA A 91 -4.76 -1.09 -2.49
CA ALA A 91 -4.87 -2.29 -3.30
C ALA A 91 -5.66 -2.01 -4.59
N ALA A 92 -6.84 -2.61 -4.78
CA ALA A 92 -7.70 -2.30 -5.93
C ALA A 92 -8.15 -0.84 -5.86
N ARG A 93 -7.74 -0.04 -6.86
CA ARG A 93 -8.03 1.39 -6.94
C ARG A 93 -8.99 1.67 -8.10
N PRO A 94 -10.16 2.26 -7.86
CA PRO A 94 -11.05 2.67 -8.93
C PRO A 94 -10.36 3.61 -9.93
N ARG A 95 -10.61 3.39 -11.22
CA ARG A 95 -9.98 4.21 -12.29
C ARG A 95 -10.33 5.70 -12.17
N SER A 96 -11.51 6.03 -11.68
CA SER A 96 -11.93 7.41 -11.41
C SER A 96 -11.04 8.11 -10.38
N ILE A 97 -10.59 7.37 -9.37
CA ILE A 97 -9.65 7.86 -8.36
C ILE A 97 -8.26 8.06 -8.98
N GLN A 98 -7.77 7.08 -9.75
CA GLN A 98 -6.51 7.23 -10.48
C GLN A 98 -6.51 8.47 -11.40
N GLN A 99 -7.63 8.78 -12.04
CA GLN A 99 -7.77 9.99 -12.85
C GLN A 99 -7.70 11.27 -12.02
N GLN A 100 -8.27 11.28 -10.80
CA GLN A 100 -8.15 12.43 -9.90
C GLN A 100 -6.70 12.65 -9.45
N MET A 101 -6.00 11.58 -9.09
CA MET A 101 -4.58 11.62 -8.72
C MET A 101 -3.71 12.14 -9.87
N TRP A 102 -3.92 11.59 -11.08
CA TRP A 102 -3.18 12.01 -12.27
C TRP A 102 -3.32 13.49 -12.57
N LYS A 103 -4.53 14.05 -12.50
CA LYS A 103 -4.79 15.48 -12.75
C LYS A 103 -3.96 16.43 -11.89
N VAL A 104 -3.53 16.00 -10.71
CA VAL A 104 -2.73 16.84 -9.80
C VAL A 104 -1.26 16.85 -10.20
N VAL A 105 -0.76 15.72 -10.75
CA VAL A 105 0.66 15.57 -11.10
C VAL A 105 0.93 15.74 -12.60
N GLU A 106 -0.10 15.72 -13.44
CA GLU A 106 0.01 15.87 -14.88
C GLU A 106 0.73 17.16 -15.27
N ASN A 107 1.73 17.05 -16.13
CA ASN A 107 2.61 18.15 -16.55
C ASN A 107 3.45 18.79 -15.43
N THR A 108 3.69 18.07 -14.34
CA THR A 108 4.63 18.44 -13.29
C THR A 108 5.80 17.45 -13.23
N ASP A 109 6.84 17.77 -12.48
CA ASP A 109 7.99 16.87 -12.23
C ASP A 109 7.58 15.63 -11.39
N LEU A 110 6.36 15.63 -10.85
CA LEU A 110 5.82 14.54 -10.02
C LEU A 110 5.05 13.48 -10.84
N GLN A 111 4.88 13.69 -12.15
CA GLN A 111 4.08 12.80 -12.99
C GLN A 111 4.62 11.35 -13.05
N ASP A 112 5.90 11.15 -12.82
CA ASP A 112 6.52 9.81 -12.85
C ASP A 112 6.20 8.97 -11.61
N PHE A 113 5.68 9.59 -10.54
CA PHE A 113 5.26 8.90 -9.33
C PHE A 113 3.82 8.38 -9.38
N VAL A 114 3.02 8.82 -10.33
CA VAL A 114 1.61 8.43 -10.46
C VAL A 114 1.35 7.83 -11.83
N ALA A 115 0.85 6.60 -11.87
CA ALA A 115 0.54 5.93 -13.13
C ALA A 115 -0.51 6.71 -13.95
N ASN A 116 -0.18 6.95 -15.23
CA ASN A 116 -1.10 7.65 -16.14
C ASN A 116 -2.29 6.75 -16.52
N PRO A 117 -3.52 7.08 -16.12
CA PRO A 117 -4.70 6.26 -16.39
C PRO A 117 -5.11 6.22 -17.86
N ASN A 118 -4.54 7.12 -18.68
CA ASN A 118 -4.85 7.23 -20.12
C ASN A 118 -3.89 6.42 -20.99
N LYS A 119 -2.78 5.90 -20.41
CA LYS A 119 -1.86 4.99 -21.10
C LYS A 119 -2.29 3.54 -20.89
N SER A 120 -2.30 2.74 -21.95
CA SER A 120 -2.36 1.26 -21.96
C SER A 120 -3.21 0.60 -20.85
N GLY A 121 -4.44 1.07 -20.64
CA GLY A 121 -5.34 0.42 -19.69
C GLY A 121 -5.26 0.90 -18.23
N GLY A 122 -4.36 1.81 -17.87
CA GLY A 122 -4.21 2.33 -16.51
C GLY A 122 -3.11 1.64 -15.69
N GLY A 123 -3.06 1.93 -14.39
CA GLY A 123 -2.07 1.34 -13.48
C GLY A 123 -2.49 -0.06 -12.97
N ALA A 124 -1.53 -0.82 -12.43
CA ALA A 124 -1.75 -2.15 -11.88
C ALA A 124 -2.82 -2.20 -10.77
N HIS A 125 -2.92 -1.15 -9.95
CA HIS A 125 -3.98 -1.00 -8.94
C HIS A 125 -5.39 -1.02 -9.54
N ASN A 126 -5.58 -0.50 -10.76
CA ASN A 126 -6.91 -0.49 -11.39
C ASN A 126 -7.42 -1.89 -11.76
N TYR A 127 -6.55 -2.88 -11.73
CA TYR A 127 -6.87 -4.29 -11.99
C TYR A 127 -6.85 -5.16 -10.73
N GLY A 128 -6.61 -4.58 -9.55
CA GLY A 128 -6.47 -5.33 -8.30
C GLY A 128 -5.26 -6.27 -8.27
N ILE A 129 -4.19 -5.96 -9.01
CA ILE A 129 -2.97 -6.77 -9.10
C ILE A 129 -1.75 -6.11 -8.44
N ALA A 130 -1.93 -4.99 -7.78
CA ALA A 130 -0.89 -4.29 -7.05
C ALA A 130 -1.35 -3.93 -5.64
N VAL A 131 -0.38 -3.82 -4.73
CA VAL A 131 -0.56 -3.36 -3.36
C VAL A 131 0.51 -2.34 -3.02
N ASP A 132 0.14 -1.34 -2.23
CA ASP A 132 1.08 -0.51 -1.49
C ASP A 132 1.14 -1.03 -0.06
N VAL A 133 2.34 -1.35 0.41
CA VAL A 133 2.53 -2.03 1.71
C VAL A 133 3.69 -1.44 2.49
N THR A 134 3.63 -1.60 3.80
CA THR A 134 4.75 -1.35 4.70
C THR A 134 4.86 -2.43 5.76
N LEU A 135 5.93 -2.36 6.57
CA LEU A 135 6.15 -3.21 7.73
C LEU A 135 5.93 -2.40 9.01
N VAL A 136 5.20 -2.99 9.96
CA VAL A 136 5.02 -2.45 11.30
C VAL A 136 5.57 -3.42 12.34
N ASP A 137 5.95 -2.90 13.50
CA ASP A 137 6.32 -3.71 14.66
C ASP A 137 5.08 -4.25 15.41
N CYS A 138 5.31 -5.06 16.44
CA CYS A 138 4.24 -5.65 17.26
C CYS A 138 3.40 -4.61 18.03
N THR A 139 3.75 -3.33 18.01
CA THR A 139 2.99 -2.22 18.60
C THR A 139 2.21 -1.44 17.55
N GLY A 140 2.29 -1.85 16.25
CA GLY A 140 1.62 -1.19 15.14
C GLY A 140 2.34 0.06 14.61
N HIS A 141 3.60 0.29 15.02
CA HIS A 141 4.37 1.41 14.50
C HIS A 141 5.13 1.01 13.23
N PRO A 142 5.03 1.80 12.14
CA PRO A 142 5.83 1.57 10.95
C PRO A 142 7.33 1.56 11.26
N ILE A 143 8.04 0.54 10.78
CA ILE A 143 9.49 0.53 10.88
C ILE A 143 10.09 1.54 9.89
N PRO A 144 11.19 2.22 10.24
CA PRO A 144 11.77 3.26 9.38
C PRO A 144 12.17 2.72 8.01
N MET A 145 11.66 3.33 6.94
CA MET A 145 11.99 3.02 5.53
C MET A 145 12.82 4.14 4.87
N GLY A 146 13.11 5.26 5.58
CA GLY A 146 13.85 6.41 5.06
C GLY A 146 13.01 7.36 4.19
N SER A 147 11.78 7.00 3.87
CA SER A 147 10.76 7.88 3.31
C SER A 147 9.40 7.54 3.88
N GLU A 148 8.51 8.50 3.89
CA GLU A 148 7.11 8.29 4.23
C GLU A 148 6.35 7.71 3.04
N TYR A 149 5.15 7.20 3.27
CA TYR A 149 4.21 6.87 2.20
C TYR A 149 3.87 8.11 1.38
N ASP A 150 3.67 7.96 0.08
CA ASP A 150 3.40 9.07 -0.85
C ASP A 150 4.53 10.15 -0.90
N TYR A 151 5.76 9.82 -0.50
CA TYR A 151 6.88 10.71 -0.64
C TYR A 151 7.37 10.75 -2.10
N PHE A 152 7.17 11.88 -2.78
CA PHE A 152 7.55 12.10 -4.17
C PHE A 152 8.93 12.79 -4.26
N GLY A 153 9.99 12.01 -4.10
CA GLY A 153 11.36 12.49 -4.17
C GLY A 153 12.40 11.37 -4.14
N ASP A 154 13.67 11.74 -4.18
CA ASP A 154 14.77 10.79 -4.36
C ASP A 154 14.83 9.72 -3.26
N ARG A 155 14.46 10.06 -2.04
CA ARG A 155 14.45 9.08 -0.93
C ARG A 155 13.46 7.92 -1.12
N SER A 156 12.45 8.01 -2.00
CA SER A 156 11.57 6.88 -2.34
C SER A 156 12.14 5.96 -3.43
N ARG A 157 13.18 6.40 -4.13
CA ARG A 157 13.73 5.70 -5.30
C ARG A 157 14.67 4.57 -4.91
N VAL A 158 14.38 3.37 -5.39
CA VAL A 158 15.18 2.17 -5.16
C VAL A 158 16.54 2.22 -5.89
N ASP A 159 16.56 2.80 -7.07
CA ASP A 159 17.76 2.92 -7.90
C ASP A 159 18.80 3.90 -7.31
N LEU A 160 18.40 4.76 -6.39
CA LEU A 160 19.29 5.71 -5.71
C LEU A 160 19.78 5.24 -4.32
N GLU A 161 19.42 4.05 -3.86
CA GLU A 161 19.72 3.58 -2.49
C GLU A 161 21.22 3.66 -2.14
N THR A 162 22.11 3.35 -3.07
CA THR A 162 23.57 3.47 -2.86
C THR A 162 23.97 4.92 -2.61
N GLN A 163 23.53 5.83 -3.44
CA GLN A 163 23.81 7.27 -3.30
C GLN A 163 23.21 7.81 -1.99
N LEU A 164 21.97 7.45 -1.67
CA LEU A 164 21.27 7.91 -0.46
C LEU A 164 21.99 7.48 0.82
N ILE A 165 22.62 6.30 0.83
CA ILE A 165 23.50 5.85 1.94
C ILE A 165 24.78 6.67 1.98
N GLU A 166 25.42 6.92 0.85
CA GLU A 166 26.67 7.68 0.78
C GLU A 166 26.49 9.12 1.23
N THR A 167 25.35 9.73 0.88
CA THR A 167 24.99 11.10 1.31
C THR A 167 24.40 11.19 2.71
N GLY A 168 24.07 10.04 3.33
CA GLY A 168 23.46 9.98 4.66
C GLY A 168 21.97 10.38 4.69
N GLU A 169 21.30 10.43 3.54
CA GLU A 169 19.87 10.72 3.44
C GLU A 169 18.99 9.57 3.92
N ILE A 170 19.50 8.33 3.79
CA ILE A 170 18.99 7.15 4.48
C ILE A 170 20.12 6.45 5.25
N ASN A 171 19.78 5.73 6.29
CA ASN A 171 20.76 4.99 7.09
C ASN A 171 20.71 3.46 6.80
N GLN A 172 21.69 2.73 7.33
CA GLN A 172 21.81 1.28 7.12
C GLN A 172 20.62 0.47 7.65
N ARG A 173 19.92 0.95 8.70
CA ARG A 173 18.72 0.30 9.22
C ARG A 173 17.56 0.43 8.24
N GLU A 174 17.36 1.62 7.70
CA GLU A 174 16.32 1.90 6.70
C GLU A 174 16.56 1.09 5.42
N LEU A 175 17.82 1.03 4.94
CA LEU A 175 18.16 0.21 3.79
C LEU A 175 17.85 -1.28 4.04
N LYS A 176 18.22 -1.84 5.21
CA LYS A 176 17.89 -3.22 5.55
C LYS A 176 16.38 -3.49 5.61
N ASN A 177 15.60 -2.54 6.12
CA ASN A 177 14.15 -2.67 6.16
C ASN A 177 13.55 -2.68 4.74
N ARG A 178 14.02 -1.82 3.84
CA ARG A 178 13.63 -1.82 2.42
C ARG A 178 13.99 -3.14 1.73
N GLN A 179 15.20 -3.64 1.98
CA GLN A 179 15.68 -4.91 1.42
C GLN A 179 14.81 -6.09 1.89
N LEU A 180 14.45 -6.12 3.19
CA LEU A 180 13.56 -7.13 3.74
C LEU A 180 12.19 -7.08 3.05
N LEU A 181 11.56 -5.89 2.95
CA LEU A 181 10.26 -5.73 2.29
C LEU A 181 10.34 -6.19 0.83
N ARG A 182 11.35 -5.76 0.10
CA ARG A 182 11.56 -6.16 -1.30
C ARG A 182 11.75 -7.68 -1.43
N GLU A 183 12.56 -8.27 -0.57
CA GLU A 183 12.81 -9.72 -0.58
C GLU A 183 11.50 -10.51 -0.44
N ILE A 184 10.69 -10.20 0.58
CA ILE A 184 9.44 -10.94 0.80
C ILE A 184 8.38 -10.71 -0.28
N MET A 185 8.42 -9.56 -0.97
CA MET A 185 7.45 -9.23 -2.02
C MET A 185 7.87 -9.73 -3.41
N THR A 186 9.08 -10.23 -3.60
CA THR A 186 9.61 -10.67 -4.91
C THR A 186 9.88 -12.17 -5.01
N GLU A 187 9.90 -12.91 -3.90
CA GLU A 187 9.98 -14.38 -3.87
C GLU A 187 8.58 -15.01 -4.02
#